data_9750cdade83eb794ae5091dd8eaf6d2a
#
_entry.id   9750cdade83eb794ae5091dd8eaf6d2a
#
_cell.length_a   1.000
_cell.length_b   1.000
_cell.length_c   1.000
_cell.angle_alpha   90.00
_cell.angle_beta   90.00
_cell.angle_gamma   90.00
#
_symmetry.space_group_name_H-M   'P 1'
#
loop_
_entity.id
_entity.type
_entity.pdbx_description
1 polymer ?
#
loop_
_entity_poly.entity_id
_entity_poly.type
_entity_poly.pdbx_seq_one_letter_code
_entity_poly.pdbx_strand_id
1 'polypeptide(L)'
;MALISCFACHSDNDIHLEGTAPDGSRILRCGDCGHTWSPSAVTATPASTRTAYEMAKGRFATAEMVDPARMARVERLKKQFLKRNPEPDAEVAEYWERYRRLFSTEGLAACDPRDLRGFATDRTGANIGNTSVFNRGWNRLGAEDAAARIRASVEFLVRGPETTPVEDRLTMLIEDVDGTGMPGFKEALLTKVLCVMEPDRFLPILTYGTEDSGKRELIETMYGLHLPKPDPTSMQIGRLATWSNDLLLELAGEGFEGTQHAAAFLTWAKDRVSHTALTAVR
;
A
#
# COMPACT_ATOMS: atom_id res chain seq x y z
N MET A 1 -29.00 -3.10 1.50
CA MET A 1 -29.27 -4.00 2.65
C MET A 1 -27.99 -4.81 2.81
N ALA A 2 -27.32 -4.74 3.96
CA ALA A 2 -26.18 -5.59 4.23
C ALA A 2 -26.66 -7.06 4.33
N LEU A 3 -26.12 -7.95 3.53
CA LEU A 3 -26.36 -9.38 3.64
C LEU A 3 -25.69 -9.87 4.93
N ILE A 4 -26.42 -10.51 5.80
CA ILE A 4 -25.91 -11.12 7.03
C ILE A 4 -25.50 -12.53 6.69
N SER A 5 -24.21 -12.88 6.84
CA SER A 5 -23.67 -14.22 6.65
C SER A 5 -23.20 -14.83 7.98
N CYS A 6 -23.22 -16.14 8.08
CA CYS A 6 -22.73 -16.87 9.24
C CYS A 6 -21.21 -16.81 9.31
N PHE A 7 -20.65 -16.46 10.48
CA PHE A 7 -19.20 -16.38 10.66
C PHE A 7 -18.48 -17.73 10.68
N ALA A 8 -19.22 -18.82 10.96
CA ALA A 8 -18.64 -20.15 11.07
C ALA A 8 -18.59 -20.90 9.74
N CYS A 9 -19.61 -20.74 8.88
CA CYS A 9 -19.69 -21.46 7.61
C CYS A 9 -19.89 -20.57 6.38
N HIS A 10 -19.93 -19.24 6.57
CA HIS A 10 -20.14 -18.23 5.54
C HIS A 10 -21.44 -18.32 4.74
N SER A 11 -22.39 -19.15 5.19
CA SER A 11 -23.72 -19.24 4.58
C SER A 11 -24.55 -18.00 4.90
N ASP A 12 -25.30 -17.54 3.91
CA ASP A 12 -26.27 -16.43 4.01
C ASP A 12 -27.72 -16.92 3.78
N ASN A 13 -27.92 -18.23 3.53
CA ASN A 13 -29.20 -18.76 3.06
C ASN A 13 -30.18 -19.12 4.16
N ASP A 14 -29.75 -19.46 5.35
CA ASP A 14 -30.61 -19.96 6.42
C ASP A 14 -30.25 -19.37 7.79
N ILE A 15 -30.53 -18.06 7.93
CA ILE A 15 -30.24 -17.32 9.16
C ILE A 15 -31.54 -16.95 9.84
N HIS A 16 -31.73 -17.49 11.03
CA HIS A 16 -32.94 -17.29 11.84
C HIS A 16 -32.67 -16.42 13.08
N LEU A 17 -33.68 -15.65 13.49
CA LEU A 17 -33.70 -15.00 14.77
C LEU A 17 -34.07 -16.05 15.86
N GLU A 18 -33.11 -16.39 16.71
CA GLU A 18 -33.33 -17.36 17.80
C GLU A 18 -33.89 -16.72 19.07
N GLY A 19 -33.58 -15.42 19.30
CA GLY A 19 -34.07 -14.71 20.46
C GLY A 19 -33.44 -13.32 20.61
N THR A 20 -33.65 -12.78 21.82
CA THR A 20 -33.06 -11.49 22.25
C THR A 20 -32.31 -11.72 23.55
N ALA A 21 -31.05 -11.26 23.61
CA ALA A 21 -30.24 -11.29 24.82
C ALA A 21 -30.78 -10.29 25.90
N PRO A 22 -30.36 -10.42 27.17
CA PRO A 22 -30.83 -9.52 28.25
C PRO A 22 -30.49 -8.04 28.02
N ASP A 23 -29.49 -7.74 27.18
CA ASP A 23 -29.05 -6.39 26.76
C ASP A 23 -29.87 -5.84 25.57
N GLY A 24 -30.88 -6.58 25.10
CA GLY A 24 -31.73 -6.21 23.97
C GLY A 24 -31.13 -6.56 22.58
N SER A 25 -29.95 -7.16 22.53
CA SER A 25 -29.34 -7.57 21.26
C SER A 25 -30.02 -8.81 20.67
N ARG A 26 -30.12 -8.89 19.34
CA ARG A 26 -30.68 -10.04 18.64
C ARG A 26 -29.70 -11.20 18.60
N ILE A 27 -30.19 -12.41 18.92
CA ILE A 27 -29.41 -13.65 18.76
C ILE A 27 -29.84 -14.30 17.45
N LEU A 28 -28.88 -14.49 16.54
CA LEU A 28 -29.07 -15.17 15.27
C LEU A 28 -28.51 -16.58 15.33
N ARG A 29 -29.16 -17.51 14.59
CA ARG A 29 -28.68 -18.87 14.39
C ARG A 29 -28.60 -19.20 12.92
N CYS A 30 -27.53 -19.86 12.53
CA CYS A 30 -27.38 -20.44 11.21
C CYS A 30 -28.05 -21.83 11.17
N GLY A 31 -29.00 -22.02 10.24
CA GLY A 31 -29.63 -23.32 10.05
C GLY A 31 -28.69 -24.37 9.48
N ASP A 32 -27.72 -23.96 8.66
CA ASP A 32 -26.77 -24.87 8.00
C ASP A 32 -25.76 -25.52 8.97
N CYS A 33 -25.23 -24.73 9.94
CA CYS A 33 -24.18 -25.25 10.85
C CYS A 33 -24.55 -25.15 12.34
N GLY A 34 -25.71 -24.62 12.67
CA GLY A 34 -26.20 -24.47 14.05
C GLY A 34 -25.49 -23.39 14.88
N HIS A 35 -24.52 -22.67 14.30
CA HIS A 35 -23.81 -21.62 15.01
C HIS A 35 -24.74 -20.47 15.39
N THR A 36 -24.62 -20.00 16.65
CA THR A 36 -25.40 -18.87 17.16
C THR A 36 -24.49 -17.68 17.44
N TRP A 37 -24.94 -16.46 17.06
CA TRP A 37 -24.19 -15.23 17.31
C TRP A 37 -25.15 -14.03 17.50
N SER A 38 -24.63 -12.96 18.13
CA SER A 38 -25.33 -11.70 18.17
C SER A 38 -24.67 -10.70 17.21
N PRO A 39 -25.44 -10.06 16.29
CA PRO A 39 -24.92 -9.00 15.43
C PRO A 39 -24.30 -7.83 16.22
N SER A 40 -24.77 -7.61 17.45
CA SER A 40 -24.21 -6.59 18.35
C SER A 40 -22.82 -6.96 18.88
N ALA A 41 -22.47 -8.26 18.91
CA ALA A 41 -21.12 -8.71 19.26
C ALA A 41 -20.12 -8.53 18.11
N VAL A 42 -20.62 -8.31 16.88
CA VAL A 42 -19.80 -8.05 15.68
C VAL A 42 -19.53 -6.57 15.48
N THR A 43 -20.25 -5.70 16.13
CA THR A 43 -19.76 -4.36 16.41
C THR A 43 -18.69 -4.47 17.49
N ALA A 44 -17.56 -5.15 17.17
CA ALA A 44 -16.31 -4.79 17.79
C ALA A 44 -16.25 -3.28 17.63
N THR A 45 -16.46 -2.60 18.72
CA THR A 45 -16.57 -1.15 18.83
C THR A 45 -15.42 -0.56 18.03
N PRO A 46 -15.62 0.49 17.19
CA PRO A 46 -14.53 1.17 16.48
C PRO A 46 -13.31 1.49 17.38
N ALA A 47 -13.53 1.66 18.66
CA ALA A 47 -12.51 1.82 19.71
C ALA A 47 -11.56 0.60 19.85
N SER A 48 -12.05 -0.65 19.79
CA SER A 48 -11.20 -1.85 19.92
C SER A 48 -10.30 -2.04 18.68
N THR A 49 -10.81 -1.76 17.49
CA THR A 49 -10.03 -1.84 16.24
C THR A 49 -9.00 -0.71 16.17
N ARG A 50 -9.34 0.51 16.60
CA ARG A 50 -8.39 1.63 16.73
C ARG A 50 -7.27 1.29 17.69
N THR A 51 -7.58 0.77 18.85
CA THR A 51 -6.59 0.42 19.88
C THR A 51 -5.59 -0.62 19.37
N ALA A 52 -6.05 -1.66 18.64
CA ALA A 52 -5.15 -2.66 18.05
C ALA A 52 -4.27 -2.07 16.93
N TYR A 53 -4.83 -1.22 16.08
CA TYR A 53 -4.10 -0.47 15.07
C TYR A 53 -3.05 0.46 15.69
N GLU A 54 -3.46 1.27 16.67
CA GLU A 54 -2.57 2.21 17.36
C GLU A 54 -1.44 1.49 18.10
N MET A 55 -1.73 0.36 18.76
CA MET A 55 -0.70 -0.47 19.40
C MET A 55 0.28 -1.06 18.38
N ALA A 56 -0.20 -1.47 17.21
CA ALA A 56 0.67 -1.98 16.14
C ALA A 56 1.55 -0.86 15.60
N LYS A 57 0.97 0.31 15.30
CA LYS A 57 1.69 1.48 14.83
C LYS A 57 2.73 1.99 15.84
N GLY A 58 2.40 1.98 17.13
CA GLY A 58 3.31 2.37 18.21
C GLY A 58 4.51 1.42 18.41
N ARG A 59 4.47 0.22 17.82
CA ARG A 59 5.62 -0.71 17.77
C ARG A 59 6.43 -0.61 16.48
N PHE A 60 5.97 0.18 15.52
CA PHE A 60 6.72 0.43 14.30
C PHE A 60 7.88 1.40 14.58
N ALA A 61 8.97 1.28 13.80
CA ALA A 61 10.12 2.15 13.96
C ALA A 61 9.78 3.63 13.69
N THR A 62 10.45 4.52 14.41
CA THR A 62 10.34 5.98 14.25
C THR A 62 11.70 6.59 13.89
N ALA A 63 11.68 7.80 13.34
CA ALA A 63 12.90 8.51 12.97
C ALA A 63 13.83 8.78 14.18
N GLU A 64 13.26 8.94 15.37
CA GLU A 64 14.03 9.16 16.61
C GLU A 64 14.91 7.97 17.00
N MET A 65 14.61 6.75 16.49
CA MET A 65 15.39 5.56 16.75
C MET A 65 16.67 5.47 15.90
N VAL A 66 16.86 6.38 14.96
CA VAL A 66 18.05 6.38 14.08
C VAL A 66 19.27 6.89 14.83
N ASP A 67 20.37 6.17 14.70
CA ASP A 67 21.66 6.62 15.23
C ASP A 67 22.08 7.99 14.66
N PRO A 68 22.44 9.00 15.51
CA PRO A 68 22.79 10.33 15.05
C PRO A 68 23.95 10.38 14.04
N ALA A 69 24.91 9.46 14.11
CA ALA A 69 26.03 9.41 13.17
C ALA A 69 25.56 8.94 11.78
N ARG A 70 24.59 8.01 11.75
CA ARG A 70 23.92 7.60 10.50
C ARG A 70 23.13 8.74 9.88
N MET A 71 22.31 9.46 10.67
CA MET A 71 21.61 10.64 10.20
C MET A 71 22.56 11.68 9.63
N ALA A 72 23.62 12.02 10.36
CA ALA A 72 24.62 12.99 9.88
C ALA A 72 25.31 12.53 8.57
N ARG A 73 25.48 11.22 8.37
CA ARG A 73 25.99 10.67 7.10
C ARG A 73 24.99 10.86 5.95
N VAL A 74 23.71 10.51 6.19
CA VAL A 74 22.66 10.66 5.18
C VAL A 74 22.48 12.12 4.80
N GLU A 75 22.52 13.04 5.75
CA GLU A 75 22.45 14.49 5.50
C GLU A 75 23.62 15.00 4.63
N ARG A 76 24.83 14.46 4.81
CA ARG A 76 25.96 14.79 3.92
C ARG A 76 25.71 14.29 2.50
N LEU A 77 25.16 13.09 2.34
CA LEU A 77 24.80 12.54 1.03
C LEU A 77 23.69 13.35 0.38
N LYS A 78 22.69 13.78 1.14
CA LYS A 78 21.61 14.65 0.68
C LYS A 78 22.13 15.97 0.09
N LYS A 79 23.02 16.64 0.80
CA LYS A 79 23.67 17.86 0.29
C LYS A 79 24.45 17.62 -1.00
N GLN A 80 25.11 16.47 -1.13
CA GLN A 80 25.83 16.11 -2.35
C GLN A 80 24.88 15.81 -3.51
N PHE A 81 23.76 15.13 -3.23
CA PHE A 81 22.74 14.81 -4.23
C PHE A 81 22.08 16.07 -4.77
N LEU A 82 21.56 16.93 -3.89
CA LEU A 82 20.86 18.17 -4.27
C LEU A 82 21.75 19.13 -5.07
N LYS A 83 23.06 19.17 -4.78
CA LYS A 83 24.02 19.95 -5.59
C LYS A 83 24.15 19.46 -7.02
N ARG A 84 23.94 18.14 -7.27
CA ARG A 84 24.11 17.49 -8.59
C ARG A 84 22.81 17.35 -9.35
N ASN A 85 21.73 17.23 -8.63
CA ASN A 85 20.38 16.98 -9.13
C ASN A 85 19.42 17.99 -8.47
N PRO A 86 19.45 19.26 -8.91
CA PRO A 86 18.66 20.30 -8.25
C PRO A 86 17.16 20.17 -8.53
N GLU A 87 16.77 19.54 -9.61
CA GLU A 87 15.40 19.47 -10.09
C GLU A 87 14.94 18.02 -10.30
N PRO A 88 13.64 17.71 -10.12
CA PRO A 88 13.06 16.41 -10.47
C PRO A 88 12.99 16.23 -11.98
N ASP A 89 12.74 15.00 -12.41
CA ASP A 89 12.55 14.65 -13.80
C ASP A 89 11.19 15.16 -14.33
N ALA A 90 11.22 16.06 -15.29
CA ALA A 90 10.03 16.67 -15.88
C ALA A 90 9.15 15.65 -16.63
N GLU A 91 9.72 14.63 -17.28
CA GLU A 91 8.96 13.57 -17.96
C GLU A 91 8.05 12.82 -16.99
N VAL A 92 8.52 12.62 -15.76
CA VAL A 92 7.74 11.97 -14.72
C VAL A 92 6.56 12.83 -14.27
N ALA A 93 6.73 14.14 -14.16
CA ALA A 93 5.66 15.05 -13.78
C ALA A 93 4.52 15.03 -14.81
N GLU A 94 4.85 15.06 -16.11
CA GLU A 94 3.87 14.94 -17.20
C GLU A 94 3.14 13.59 -17.19
N TYR A 95 3.88 12.50 -16.97
CA TYR A 95 3.33 11.15 -16.86
C TYR A 95 2.32 11.05 -15.71
N TRP A 96 2.67 11.57 -14.53
CA TRP A 96 1.79 11.50 -13.37
C TRP A 96 0.54 12.37 -13.55
N GLU A 97 0.65 13.54 -14.13
CA GLU A 97 -0.48 14.40 -14.41
C GLU A 97 -1.47 13.74 -15.41
N ARG A 98 -0.95 13.06 -16.44
CA ARG A 98 -1.75 12.28 -17.37
C ARG A 98 -2.56 11.22 -16.63
N TYR A 99 -1.93 10.43 -15.76
CA TYR A 99 -2.61 9.33 -15.07
C TYR A 99 -3.45 9.80 -13.89
N ARG A 100 -3.16 10.95 -13.29
CA ARG A 100 -4.05 11.58 -12.31
C ARG A 100 -5.40 11.91 -12.94
N ARG A 101 -5.40 12.49 -14.15
CA ARG A 101 -6.63 12.73 -14.90
C ARG A 101 -7.35 11.44 -15.28
N LEU A 102 -6.61 10.42 -15.69
CA LEU A 102 -7.18 9.12 -16.02
C LEU A 102 -7.82 8.43 -14.81
N PHE A 103 -7.24 8.57 -13.62
CA PHE A 103 -7.77 7.99 -12.37
C PHE A 103 -8.75 8.90 -11.63
N SER A 104 -9.11 10.06 -12.16
CA SER A 104 -10.26 10.82 -11.68
C SER A 104 -11.54 9.99 -11.79
N THR A 105 -12.61 10.39 -11.12
CA THR A 105 -13.90 9.65 -11.16
C THR A 105 -14.40 9.52 -12.60
N GLU A 106 -14.41 10.62 -13.34
CA GLU A 106 -14.88 10.68 -14.73
C GLU A 106 -13.88 9.98 -15.67
N GLY A 107 -12.58 10.22 -15.47
CA GLY A 107 -11.52 9.62 -16.29
C GLY A 107 -11.51 8.10 -16.17
N LEU A 108 -11.61 7.57 -14.95
CA LEU A 108 -11.59 6.13 -14.70
C LEU A 108 -12.81 5.41 -15.31
N ALA A 109 -13.97 6.05 -15.27
CA ALA A 109 -15.19 5.50 -15.87
C ALA A 109 -15.13 5.44 -17.40
N ALA A 110 -14.45 6.40 -18.05
CA ALA A 110 -14.39 6.56 -19.49
C ALA A 110 -13.11 6.01 -20.15
N CYS A 111 -12.09 5.60 -19.36
CA CYS A 111 -10.78 5.24 -19.90
C CYS A 111 -10.82 3.99 -20.79
N ASP A 112 -10.01 4.01 -21.85
CA ASP A 112 -9.77 2.82 -22.69
C ASP A 112 -8.97 1.76 -21.89
N PRO A 113 -9.31 0.47 -22.01
CA PRO A 113 -8.51 -0.60 -21.42
C PRO A 113 -7.00 -0.53 -21.75
N ARG A 114 -6.64 -0.02 -22.93
CA ARG A 114 -5.24 0.17 -23.34
C ARG A 114 -4.50 1.16 -22.46
N ASP A 115 -5.16 2.21 -21.96
CA ASP A 115 -4.54 3.18 -21.06
C ASP A 115 -4.20 2.55 -19.71
N LEU A 116 -5.09 1.72 -19.17
CA LEU A 116 -4.85 0.97 -17.94
C LEU A 116 -3.72 -0.05 -18.08
N ARG A 117 -3.66 -0.73 -19.25
CA ARG A 117 -2.56 -1.62 -19.56
C ARG A 117 -1.25 -0.84 -19.71
N GLY A 118 -1.29 0.32 -20.38
CA GLY A 118 -0.15 1.22 -20.51
C GLY A 118 0.41 1.62 -19.14
N PHE A 119 -0.44 2.09 -18.22
CA PHE A 119 -0.04 2.40 -16.85
C PHE A 119 0.67 1.23 -16.15
N ALA A 120 0.10 0.03 -16.27
CA ALA A 120 0.59 -1.16 -15.57
C ALA A 120 1.87 -1.76 -16.21
N THR A 121 2.30 -1.31 -17.38
CA THR A 121 3.51 -1.82 -18.06
C THR A 121 4.59 -0.76 -18.25
N ASP A 122 4.26 0.50 -18.13
CA ASP A 122 5.18 1.62 -18.23
C ASP A 122 5.99 1.79 -16.93
N ARG A 123 7.28 2.04 -17.04
CA ARG A 123 8.20 2.22 -15.92
C ARG A 123 8.50 3.68 -15.60
N THR A 124 7.93 4.61 -16.34
CA THR A 124 8.13 6.05 -16.10
C THR A 124 7.71 6.40 -14.67
N GLY A 125 8.59 7.06 -13.98
CA GLY A 125 8.40 7.53 -12.61
C GLY A 125 8.49 6.47 -11.52
N ALA A 126 8.44 5.17 -11.85
CA ALA A 126 8.58 4.11 -10.84
C ALA A 126 8.87 2.73 -11.46
N ASN A 127 9.84 2.01 -10.92
CA ASN A 127 10.16 0.66 -11.40
C ASN A 127 9.17 -0.37 -10.84
N ILE A 128 8.24 -0.81 -11.67
CA ILE A 128 7.21 -1.80 -11.34
C ILE A 128 7.71 -3.26 -11.32
N GLY A 129 8.97 -3.50 -11.63
CA GLY A 129 9.56 -4.84 -11.67
C GLY A 129 9.03 -5.70 -12.82
N ASN A 130 8.79 -6.99 -12.54
CA ASN A 130 8.37 -7.98 -13.54
C ASN A 130 6.85 -7.98 -13.75
N THR A 131 6.41 -7.68 -14.97
CA THR A 131 5.00 -7.62 -15.37
C THR A 131 4.44 -8.93 -15.93
N SER A 132 5.18 -10.05 -15.88
CA SER A 132 4.77 -11.32 -16.51
C SER A 132 3.43 -11.86 -15.96
N VAL A 133 3.20 -11.74 -14.65
CA VAL A 133 1.94 -12.19 -14.02
C VAL A 133 0.79 -11.31 -14.50
N PHE A 134 0.98 -10.00 -14.53
CA PHE A 134 0.01 -9.04 -15.05
C PHE A 134 -0.35 -9.33 -16.51
N ASN A 135 0.64 -9.48 -17.37
CA ASN A 135 0.42 -9.73 -18.80
C ASN A 135 -0.30 -11.07 -19.05
N ARG A 136 0.04 -12.14 -18.31
CA ARG A 136 -0.71 -13.41 -18.39
C ARG A 136 -2.15 -13.26 -17.92
N GLY A 137 -2.37 -12.56 -16.83
CA GLY A 137 -3.71 -12.27 -16.30
C GLY A 137 -4.54 -11.47 -17.31
N TRP A 138 -3.97 -10.42 -17.88
CA TRP A 138 -4.60 -9.58 -18.90
C TRP A 138 -5.04 -10.40 -20.12
N ASN A 139 -4.12 -11.20 -20.68
CA ASN A 139 -4.42 -12.02 -21.85
C ASN A 139 -5.46 -13.10 -21.57
N ARG A 140 -5.51 -13.65 -20.35
CA ARG A 140 -6.47 -14.66 -19.95
C ARG A 140 -7.88 -14.10 -19.76
N LEU A 141 -8.00 -12.92 -19.15
CA LEU A 141 -9.29 -12.29 -18.86
C LEU A 141 -9.86 -11.56 -20.08
N GLY A 142 -9.01 -11.11 -21.01
CA GLY A 142 -9.38 -10.17 -22.03
C GLY A 142 -9.35 -8.72 -21.54
N ALA A 143 -9.35 -7.78 -22.48
CA ALA A 143 -9.12 -6.38 -22.17
C ALA A 143 -10.22 -5.77 -21.29
N GLU A 144 -11.48 -6.07 -21.56
CA GLU A 144 -12.61 -5.48 -20.85
C GLU A 144 -12.71 -5.97 -19.41
N ASP A 145 -12.63 -7.27 -19.17
CA ASP A 145 -12.70 -7.84 -17.82
C ASP A 145 -11.48 -7.44 -16.98
N ALA A 146 -10.29 -7.43 -17.59
CA ALA A 146 -9.08 -6.97 -16.92
C ALA A 146 -9.18 -5.50 -16.53
N ALA A 147 -9.66 -4.65 -17.43
CA ALA A 147 -9.89 -3.24 -17.18
C ALA A 147 -10.95 -2.99 -16.11
N ALA A 148 -12.05 -3.74 -16.12
CA ALA A 148 -13.09 -3.65 -15.11
C ALA A 148 -12.56 -3.94 -13.71
N ARG A 149 -11.72 -4.98 -13.55
CA ARG A 149 -11.07 -5.33 -12.29
C ARG A 149 -10.08 -4.25 -11.82
N ILE A 150 -9.32 -3.66 -12.74
CA ILE A 150 -8.40 -2.56 -12.41
C ILE A 150 -9.20 -1.33 -11.96
N ARG A 151 -10.27 -0.95 -12.69
CA ARG A 151 -11.13 0.17 -12.31
C ARG A 151 -11.69 -0.01 -10.90
N ALA A 152 -12.22 -1.20 -10.59
CA ALA A 152 -12.74 -1.51 -9.27
C ALA A 152 -11.65 -1.41 -8.18
N SER A 153 -10.44 -1.92 -8.46
CA SER A 153 -9.32 -1.83 -7.52
C SER A 153 -8.88 -0.39 -7.28
N VAL A 154 -8.76 0.42 -8.33
CA VAL A 154 -8.38 1.84 -8.21
C VAL A 154 -9.46 2.62 -7.47
N GLU A 155 -10.72 2.42 -7.82
CA GLU A 155 -11.85 3.06 -7.14
C GLU A 155 -11.87 2.76 -5.65
N PHE A 156 -11.75 1.49 -5.28
CA PHE A 156 -11.70 1.08 -3.87
C PHE A 156 -10.46 1.62 -3.15
N LEU A 157 -9.28 1.61 -3.79
CA LEU A 157 -8.05 2.09 -3.19
C LEU A 157 -8.12 3.60 -2.89
N VAL A 158 -8.55 4.38 -3.88
CA VAL A 158 -8.49 5.85 -3.81
C VAL A 158 -9.72 6.44 -3.12
N ARG A 159 -10.93 5.91 -3.42
CA ARG A 159 -12.23 6.45 -3.00
C ARG A 159 -13.06 5.49 -2.15
N GLY A 160 -12.45 4.43 -1.62
CA GLY A 160 -13.14 3.49 -0.72
C GLY A 160 -13.62 4.17 0.58
N PRO A 161 -14.38 3.43 1.41
CA PRO A 161 -15.00 3.99 2.61
C PRO A 161 -13.99 4.68 3.54
N GLU A 162 -14.32 5.86 4.05
CA GLU A 162 -13.49 6.60 5.02
C GLU A 162 -13.25 5.81 6.32
N THR A 163 -14.18 4.90 6.65
CA THR A 163 -14.04 3.98 7.79
C THR A 163 -12.94 2.94 7.63
N THR A 164 -12.44 2.75 6.41
CA THR A 164 -11.35 1.83 6.09
C THR A 164 -10.12 2.63 5.64
N PRO A 165 -9.08 2.76 6.48
CA PRO A 165 -7.86 3.48 6.12
C PRO A 165 -7.23 2.97 4.82
N VAL A 166 -6.50 3.84 4.10
CA VAL A 166 -5.86 3.48 2.83
C VAL A 166 -4.92 2.29 2.94
N GLU A 167 -4.21 2.15 4.05
CA GLU A 167 -3.33 1.02 4.34
C GLU A 167 -4.07 -0.31 4.48
N ASP A 168 -5.28 -0.28 5.02
CA ASP A 168 -6.11 -1.48 5.15
C ASP A 168 -6.76 -1.82 3.80
N ARG A 169 -7.21 -0.81 3.02
CA ARG A 169 -7.67 -1.00 1.64
C ARG A 169 -6.56 -1.58 0.76
N LEU A 170 -5.34 -1.09 0.93
CA LEU A 170 -4.16 -1.61 0.22
C LEU A 170 -3.90 -3.08 0.58
N THR A 171 -3.98 -3.45 1.88
CA THR A 171 -3.87 -4.85 2.31
C THR A 171 -4.91 -5.72 1.63
N MET A 172 -6.19 -5.35 1.69
CA MET A 172 -7.29 -6.12 1.10
C MET A 172 -7.08 -6.38 -0.40
N LEU A 173 -6.62 -5.38 -1.15
CA LEU A 173 -6.33 -5.51 -2.58
C LEU A 173 -5.09 -6.36 -2.89
N ILE A 174 -4.04 -6.28 -2.05
CA ILE A 174 -2.83 -7.10 -2.22
C ILE A 174 -3.15 -8.56 -1.95
N GLU A 175 -3.85 -8.85 -0.86
CA GLU A 175 -4.23 -10.20 -0.45
C GLU A 175 -5.30 -10.80 -1.37
N ASP A 176 -6.16 -9.95 -1.95
CA ASP A 176 -7.20 -10.34 -2.90
C ASP A 176 -8.10 -11.46 -2.35
N VAL A 177 -8.57 -11.25 -1.13
CA VAL A 177 -9.33 -12.26 -0.37
C VAL A 177 -10.53 -12.77 -1.15
N ASP A 178 -11.20 -11.90 -1.91
CA ASP A 178 -12.39 -12.24 -2.70
C ASP A 178 -12.06 -12.81 -4.09
N GLY A 179 -10.76 -12.86 -4.48
CA GLY A 179 -10.33 -13.34 -5.80
C GLY A 179 -10.84 -12.52 -6.99
N THR A 180 -11.33 -11.31 -6.73
CA THR A 180 -11.91 -10.42 -7.75
C THR A 180 -10.87 -9.47 -8.37
N GLY A 181 -9.67 -9.40 -7.79
CA GLY A 181 -8.59 -8.54 -8.24
C GLY A 181 -8.02 -8.95 -9.60
N MET A 182 -7.35 -7.99 -10.22
CA MET A 182 -6.59 -8.25 -11.46
C MET A 182 -5.26 -8.96 -11.11
N PRO A 183 -4.99 -10.18 -11.64
CA PRO A 183 -3.73 -10.87 -11.40
C PRO A 183 -2.51 -10.02 -11.77
N GLY A 184 -1.57 -9.87 -10.83
CA GLY A 184 -0.37 -9.05 -11.01
C GLY A 184 -0.57 -7.54 -10.83
N PHE A 185 -1.80 -7.06 -10.64
CA PHE A 185 -2.09 -5.70 -10.20
C PHE A 185 -2.12 -5.66 -8.66
N LYS A 186 -0.94 -5.83 -8.05
CA LYS A 186 -0.74 -5.99 -6.62
C LYS A 186 0.10 -4.84 -6.04
N GLU A 187 0.83 -5.07 -4.97
CA GLU A 187 1.52 -4.05 -4.18
C GLU A 187 2.20 -2.97 -5.03
N ALA A 188 3.06 -3.34 -5.98
CA ALA A 188 3.81 -2.37 -6.78
C ALA A 188 2.90 -1.46 -7.62
N LEU A 189 1.90 -2.04 -8.31
CA LEU A 189 1.00 -1.26 -9.16
C LEU A 189 -0.02 -0.46 -8.35
N LEU A 190 -0.51 -1.00 -7.25
CA LEU A 190 -1.39 -0.29 -6.31
C LEU A 190 -0.66 0.90 -5.67
N THR A 191 0.59 0.70 -5.22
CA THR A 191 1.41 1.80 -4.70
C THR A 191 1.69 2.85 -5.79
N LYS A 192 1.93 2.43 -7.05
CA LYS A 192 2.09 3.37 -8.17
C LYS A 192 0.82 4.21 -8.39
N VAL A 193 -0.37 3.65 -8.21
CA VAL A 193 -1.63 4.43 -8.23
C VAL A 193 -1.61 5.50 -7.13
N LEU A 194 -1.22 5.13 -5.90
CA LEU A 194 -1.12 6.08 -4.79
C LEU A 194 -0.10 7.20 -5.07
N CYS A 195 1.06 6.87 -5.65
CA CYS A 195 2.05 7.89 -6.05
C CYS A 195 1.48 8.91 -7.06
N VAL A 196 0.63 8.47 -7.97
CA VAL A 196 -0.02 9.35 -8.95
C VAL A 196 -1.13 10.18 -8.32
N MET A 197 -1.95 9.57 -7.46
CA MET A 197 -3.12 10.23 -6.87
C MET A 197 -2.79 11.13 -5.67
N GLU A 198 -1.79 10.76 -4.90
CA GLU A 198 -1.31 11.50 -3.73
C GLU A 198 0.22 11.74 -3.85
N PRO A 199 0.67 12.52 -4.86
CA PRO A 199 2.09 12.68 -5.19
C PRO A 199 2.92 13.38 -4.12
N ASP A 200 2.28 14.10 -3.22
CA ASP A 200 2.94 14.76 -2.09
C ASP A 200 3.13 13.84 -0.89
N ARG A 201 2.51 12.65 -0.93
CA ARG A 201 2.52 11.69 0.18
C ARG A 201 3.24 10.40 -0.14
N PHE A 202 3.09 9.84 -1.34
CA PHE A 202 3.64 8.52 -1.65
C PHE A 202 4.90 8.60 -2.49
N LEU A 203 5.99 8.03 -1.94
CA LEU A 203 7.26 7.84 -2.65
C LEU A 203 7.12 6.75 -3.72
N PRO A 204 7.68 6.93 -4.93
CA PRO A 204 7.69 5.91 -5.98
C PRO A 204 8.66 4.75 -5.71
N ILE A 205 8.74 4.32 -4.47
CA ILE A 205 9.35 3.09 -3.99
C ILE A 205 8.21 2.11 -3.74
N LEU A 206 7.93 1.25 -4.72
CA LEU A 206 6.63 0.64 -4.91
C LEU A 206 6.32 -0.54 -3.98
N THR A 207 7.36 -1.17 -3.39
CA THR A 207 7.18 -2.35 -2.56
C THR A 207 7.79 -2.18 -1.17
N TYR A 208 7.25 -2.89 -0.20
CA TYR A 208 7.79 -2.92 1.14
C TYR A 208 9.02 -3.82 1.26
N GLY A 209 8.90 -5.08 0.83
CA GLY A 209 9.81 -6.15 1.17
C GLY A 209 10.64 -6.73 0.01
N THR A 210 10.66 -6.10 -1.18
CA THR A 210 11.49 -6.58 -2.31
C THR A 210 12.96 -6.35 -2.01
N GLU A 211 13.77 -7.39 -2.17
CA GLU A 211 15.22 -7.31 -2.07
C GLU A 211 15.78 -6.26 -3.05
N ASP A 212 16.78 -5.54 -2.59
CA ASP A 212 17.51 -4.47 -3.32
C ASP A 212 16.73 -3.20 -3.67
N SER A 213 15.40 -3.17 -3.52
CA SER A 213 14.62 -2.01 -3.96
C SER A 213 13.39 -1.66 -3.12
N GLY A 214 13.08 -2.44 -2.08
CA GLY A 214 11.94 -2.20 -1.19
C GLY A 214 12.21 -1.12 -0.13
N LYS A 215 11.13 -0.54 0.40
CA LYS A 215 11.18 0.48 1.46
C LYS A 215 11.92 -0.04 2.70
N ARG A 216 11.67 -1.30 3.08
CA ARG A 216 12.33 -1.96 4.20
C ARG A 216 13.84 -2.00 4.02
N GLU A 217 14.32 -2.45 2.87
CA GLU A 217 15.73 -2.53 2.53
C GLU A 217 16.42 -1.16 2.59
N LEU A 218 15.76 -0.12 2.06
CA LEU A 218 16.25 1.26 2.11
C LEU A 218 16.42 1.73 3.56
N ILE A 219 15.41 1.51 4.40
CA ILE A 219 15.42 1.94 5.80
C ILE A 219 16.50 1.17 6.58
N GLU A 220 16.58 -0.14 6.42
CA GLU A 220 17.56 -0.98 7.12
C GLU A 220 19.00 -0.60 6.70
N THR A 221 19.24 -0.39 5.40
CA THR A 221 20.58 -0.08 4.87
C THR A 221 21.04 1.31 5.24
N MET A 222 20.19 2.31 4.99
CA MET A 222 20.59 3.71 5.17
C MET A 222 20.57 4.14 6.64
N TYR A 223 19.53 3.76 7.36
CA TYR A 223 19.25 4.28 8.69
C TYR A 223 19.50 3.25 9.80
N GLY A 224 19.68 1.97 9.47
CA GLY A 224 19.97 0.90 10.44
C GLY A 224 18.78 0.51 11.32
N LEU A 225 17.58 0.89 10.94
CA LEU A 225 16.36 0.50 11.63
C LEU A 225 15.92 -0.88 11.14
N HIS A 226 15.54 -1.76 12.08
CA HIS A 226 14.98 -3.05 11.72
C HIS A 226 13.45 -2.95 11.59
N LEU A 227 12.93 -3.32 10.44
CA LEU A 227 11.51 -3.31 10.18
C LEU A 227 10.92 -4.73 10.22
N PRO A 228 9.68 -4.89 10.73
CA PRO A 228 9.03 -6.18 10.85
C PRO A 228 8.75 -6.81 9.49
N LYS A 229 8.60 -8.14 9.46
CA LYS A 229 8.02 -8.84 8.31
C LYS A 229 6.51 -8.73 8.36
N PRO A 230 5.82 -8.78 7.20
CA PRO A 230 4.36 -8.83 7.18
C PRO A 230 3.82 -10.02 7.98
N ASP A 231 2.77 -9.77 8.76
CA ASP A 231 1.95 -10.79 9.42
C ASP A 231 0.46 -10.51 9.15
N PRO A 232 -0.41 -11.54 9.20
CA PRO A 232 -1.81 -11.38 8.82
C PRO A 232 -2.67 -10.65 9.86
N THR A 233 -2.13 -10.28 11.01
CA THR A 233 -2.91 -9.75 12.13
C THR A 233 -2.68 -8.26 12.37
N SER A 234 -1.44 -7.87 12.69
CA SER A 234 -1.10 -6.52 13.14
C SER A 234 -0.22 -5.76 12.16
N MET A 235 0.76 -6.44 11.60
CA MET A 235 1.74 -5.89 10.66
C MET A 235 1.42 -6.28 9.22
N GLN A 236 0.19 -6.02 8.80
CA GLN A 236 -0.31 -6.33 7.45
C GLN A 236 0.47 -5.56 6.39
N ILE A 237 0.55 -6.13 5.19
CA ILE A 237 1.43 -5.63 4.12
C ILE A 237 1.12 -4.17 3.72
N GLY A 238 -0.14 -3.78 3.62
CA GLY A 238 -0.52 -2.41 3.27
C GLY A 238 -0.17 -1.40 4.36
N ARG A 239 -0.30 -1.79 5.65
CA ARG A 239 0.15 -0.99 6.78
C ARG A 239 1.65 -0.77 6.75
N LEU A 240 2.43 -1.83 6.56
CA LEU A 240 3.88 -1.74 6.48
C LEU A 240 4.33 -0.90 5.28
N ALA A 241 3.69 -1.07 4.12
CA ALA A 241 3.98 -0.29 2.92
C ALA A 241 3.72 1.21 3.12
N THR A 242 2.64 1.57 3.85
CA THR A 242 2.28 2.96 4.14
C THR A 242 3.14 3.55 5.26
N TRP A 243 3.28 2.85 6.39
CA TRP A 243 4.08 3.36 7.51
C TRP A 243 5.56 3.51 7.17
N SER A 244 6.13 2.58 6.38
CA SER A 244 7.50 2.74 5.89
C SER A 244 7.65 3.86 4.87
N ASN A 245 6.60 4.16 4.11
CA ASN A 245 6.56 5.33 3.24
C ASN A 245 6.63 6.63 4.05
N ASP A 246 5.76 6.76 5.06
CA ASP A 246 5.71 7.93 5.93
C ASP A 246 7.03 8.10 6.69
N LEU A 247 7.62 7.01 7.20
CA LEU A 247 8.92 7.03 7.85
C LEU A 247 10.05 7.46 6.89
N LEU A 248 10.05 6.98 5.65
CA LEU A 248 11.05 7.40 4.65
C LEU A 248 10.94 8.87 4.29
N LEU A 249 9.72 9.42 4.21
CA LEU A 249 9.51 10.86 3.99
C LEU A 249 10.05 11.68 5.15
N GLU A 250 9.74 11.27 6.37
CA GLU A 250 10.26 11.91 7.59
C GLU A 250 11.78 11.87 7.63
N LEU A 251 12.40 10.71 7.36
CA LEU A 251 13.84 10.52 7.36
C LEU A 251 14.57 11.24 6.21
N ALA A 252 13.93 11.35 5.04
CA ALA A 252 14.47 12.13 3.93
C ALA A 252 14.45 13.64 4.25
N GLY A 253 13.43 14.09 5.01
CA GLY A 253 13.26 15.47 5.43
C GLY A 253 13.03 16.43 4.26
N GLU A 254 13.11 17.72 4.53
CA GLU A 254 12.83 18.81 3.59
C GLU A 254 13.93 19.04 2.56
N GLY A 255 13.65 19.86 1.54
CA GLY A 255 14.61 20.32 0.53
C GLY A 255 14.51 19.58 -0.81
N PHE A 256 13.53 18.70 -0.98
CA PHE A 256 13.20 18.06 -2.24
C PHE A 256 11.98 18.73 -2.90
N GLU A 257 11.98 18.77 -4.22
CA GLU A 257 10.83 19.20 -5.01
C GLU A 257 9.87 18.03 -5.24
N GLY A 258 9.26 17.53 -4.15
CA GLY A 258 8.30 16.43 -4.14
C GLY A 258 8.89 15.04 -3.89
N THR A 259 7.99 14.07 -3.79
CA THR A 259 8.31 12.67 -3.42
C THR A 259 9.16 11.94 -4.45
N GLN A 260 9.02 12.29 -5.72
CA GLN A 260 9.83 11.77 -6.82
C GLN A 260 11.31 12.10 -6.61
N HIS A 261 11.61 13.36 -6.33
CA HIS A 261 12.97 13.83 -6.10
C HIS A 261 13.57 13.20 -4.83
N ALA A 262 12.77 13.09 -3.76
CA ALA A 262 13.17 12.39 -2.54
C ALA A 262 13.48 10.90 -2.78
N ALA A 263 12.66 10.20 -3.57
CA ALA A 263 12.88 8.80 -3.91
C ALA A 263 14.15 8.59 -4.75
N ALA A 264 14.42 9.49 -5.69
CA ALA A 264 15.66 9.48 -6.47
C ALA A 264 16.89 9.63 -5.56
N PHE A 265 16.82 10.55 -4.57
CA PHE A 265 17.85 10.67 -3.54
C PHE A 265 18.02 9.38 -2.73
N LEU A 266 16.95 8.81 -2.23
CA LEU A 266 17.00 7.61 -1.38
C LEU A 266 17.66 6.43 -2.10
N THR A 267 17.30 6.21 -3.35
CA THR A 267 17.90 5.17 -4.19
C THR A 267 19.38 5.44 -4.44
N TRP A 268 19.73 6.66 -4.83
CA TRP A 268 21.10 7.08 -5.08
C TRP A 268 22.00 6.99 -3.82
N ALA A 269 21.47 7.34 -2.66
CA ALA A 269 22.20 7.32 -1.39
C ALA A 269 22.41 5.89 -0.86
N LYS A 270 21.41 4.99 -1.00
CA LYS A 270 21.52 3.58 -0.63
C LYS A 270 22.74 2.94 -1.26
N ASP A 271 22.94 3.10 -2.57
CA ASP A 271 24.07 2.52 -3.29
C ASP A 271 25.41 2.94 -2.66
N ARG A 272 25.52 4.21 -2.25
CA ARG A 272 26.74 4.77 -1.65
C ARG A 272 26.99 4.30 -0.23
N VAL A 273 25.91 4.08 0.54
CA VAL A 273 26.03 3.50 1.87
C VAL A 273 26.51 2.05 1.79
N SER A 274 25.96 1.27 0.86
CA SER A 274 26.30 -0.14 0.67
C SER A 274 27.77 -0.31 0.22
N HIS A 275 28.23 0.48 -0.73
CA HIS A 275 29.62 0.41 -1.22
C HIS A 275 30.67 0.74 -0.15
N THR A 276 30.37 1.68 0.73
CA THR A 276 31.32 2.06 1.80
C THR A 276 31.44 0.97 2.87
N ALA A 277 30.35 0.23 3.15
CA ALA A 277 30.41 -0.91 4.07
C ALA A 277 31.31 -2.03 3.56
N LEU A 278 31.29 -2.31 2.26
CA LEU A 278 32.13 -3.33 1.61
C LEU A 278 33.62 -2.96 1.59
N THR A 279 33.97 -1.67 1.51
CA THR A 279 35.38 -1.20 1.52
C THR A 279 35.98 -1.09 2.91
N ALA A 280 35.17 -0.99 3.97
CA ALA A 280 35.63 -0.94 5.34
C ALA A 280 35.94 -2.32 5.97
N VAL A 281 35.57 -3.42 5.29
CA VAL A 281 35.78 -4.82 5.73
C VAL A 281 37.04 -5.44 5.05
N ARG A 282 37.71 -4.71 4.17
CA ARG A 282 39.01 -5.09 3.57
C ARG A 282 40.16 -4.33 4.24
#